data_111569837fe01e3605260c4412d17e72
#
_entry.id   111569837fe01e3605260c4412d17e72
#
_cell.length_a   1.000
_cell.length_b   1.000
_cell.length_c   1.000
_cell.angle_alpha   90.00
_cell.angle_beta   90.00
_cell.angle_gamma   90.00
#
_symmetry.space_group_name_H-M   'P 1'
#
loop_
_entity.id
_entity.type
_entity.pdbx_description
1 polymer ?
#
loop_
_entity_poly.entity_id
_entity_poly.type
_entity_poly.pdbx_seq_one_letter_code
_entity_poly.pdbx_strand_id
1 'polypeptide(L)'
;MKSKLSLVLLFIFVTSMSVFAETYTSKYVGEEYRKIKSLSPDDVEELKKGGGWGLAKAAELNGLPGPAHILEMEDKINLTDKQKKKIQKIYNEMKGEAIALGKQLIRLEMGLNRGFSNRNINQELLENYVREIEKVRAKLRIVHLSTHLQTPNILTNKQIILYNKLRGYSKDPCQNIPEGHNAEMWKKHNGCK
;
A
#
# COMPACT_ATOMS: atom_id res chain seq x y z
N MET A 1 78.81 -14.27 49.41
CA MET A 1 77.98 -14.84 48.31
C MET A 1 76.58 -14.19 48.46
N LYS A 2 76.24 -13.24 47.61
CA LYS A 2 74.96 -12.52 47.63
C LYS A 2 74.09 -13.04 46.47
N SER A 3 73.04 -13.80 46.85
CA SER A 3 72.04 -14.31 45.92
C SER A 3 71.14 -13.19 45.44
N LYS A 4 71.06 -12.89 44.10
CA LYS A 4 70.17 -11.97 43.49
C LYS A 4 68.91 -12.75 43.12
N LEU A 5 67.78 -12.47 43.83
CA LEU A 5 66.47 -12.99 43.51
C LEU A 5 65.86 -12.09 42.40
N SER A 6 65.77 -12.59 41.17
CA SER A 6 65.11 -11.91 40.07
C SER A 6 63.59 -12.14 40.14
N LEU A 7 62.85 -11.07 40.42
CA LEU A 7 61.39 -11.09 40.43
C LEU A 7 60.89 -10.90 38.96
N VAL A 8 60.39 -11.96 38.34
CA VAL A 8 59.73 -11.88 37.02
C VAL A 8 58.29 -11.49 37.24
N LEU A 9 57.93 -10.23 36.94
CA LEU A 9 56.51 -9.76 36.88
C LEU A 9 55.88 -10.28 35.61
N LEU A 10 54.99 -11.26 35.74
CA LEU A 10 54.13 -11.76 34.64
C LEU A 10 52.94 -10.78 34.48
N PHE A 11 52.97 -9.93 33.47
CA PHE A 11 51.85 -9.05 33.11
C PHE A 11 50.80 -9.86 32.36
N ILE A 12 49.72 -10.28 33.02
CA ILE A 12 48.57 -10.91 32.37
C ILE A 12 47.74 -9.81 31.71
N PHE A 13 47.85 -9.72 30.38
CA PHE A 13 47.01 -8.83 29.56
C PHE A 13 45.64 -9.49 29.41
N VAL A 14 44.68 -9.13 30.25
CA VAL A 14 43.28 -9.52 30.08
C VAL A 14 42.68 -8.70 28.97
N THR A 15 42.66 -9.22 27.74
CA THR A 15 41.91 -8.66 26.66
C THR A 15 40.41 -8.89 26.91
N SER A 16 39.69 -7.87 27.36
CA SER A 16 38.24 -7.90 27.43
C SER A 16 37.69 -7.97 26.01
N MET A 17 37.36 -9.17 25.54
CA MET A 17 36.51 -9.35 24.37
C MET A 17 35.14 -8.84 24.71
N SER A 18 34.80 -7.63 24.22
CA SER A 18 33.45 -7.13 24.18
C SER A 18 32.64 -8.03 23.26
N VAL A 19 31.88 -8.97 23.80
CA VAL A 19 30.88 -9.71 23.07
C VAL A 19 29.77 -8.71 22.73
N PHE A 20 29.79 -8.20 21.49
CA PHE A 20 28.65 -7.51 20.95
C PHE A 20 27.54 -8.57 20.78
N ALA A 21 26.60 -8.60 21.71
CA ALA A 21 25.38 -9.37 21.55
C ALA A 21 24.61 -8.75 20.36
N GLU A 22 24.57 -9.46 19.22
CA GLU A 22 23.68 -9.11 18.13
C GLU A 22 22.26 -9.11 18.68
N THR A 23 21.63 -7.93 18.70
CA THR A 23 20.22 -7.80 19.12
C THR A 23 19.34 -8.24 17.96
N TYR A 24 18.78 -9.44 18.05
CA TYR A 24 17.78 -9.94 17.09
C TYR A 24 16.43 -9.26 17.30
N THR A 25 16.40 -7.94 17.07
CA THR A 25 15.18 -7.15 17.21
C THR A 25 14.27 -7.37 15.99
N SER A 26 13.03 -7.77 16.23
CA SER A 26 12.04 -7.95 15.16
C SER A 26 11.71 -6.63 14.49
N LYS A 27 11.47 -6.64 13.17
CA LYS A 27 10.94 -5.48 12.42
C LYS A 27 9.53 -5.07 12.85
N TYR A 28 8.84 -5.89 13.62
CA TYR A 28 7.47 -5.65 14.11
C TYR A 28 7.43 -5.05 15.51
N VAL A 29 8.56 -4.65 16.09
CA VAL A 29 8.60 -3.99 17.41
C VAL A 29 7.69 -2.75 17.40
N GLY A 30 6.79 -2.66 18.40
CA GLY A 30 5.76 -1.61 18.51
C GLY A 30 4.40 -2.01 17.93
N GLU A 31 4.35 -2.99 17.02
CA GLU A 31 3.07 -3.46 16.46
C GLU A 31 2.31 -4.39 17.44
N GLU A 32 3.00 -4.95 18.42
CA GLU A 32 2.42 -5.76 19.50
C GLU A 32 1.40 -4.99 20.36
N TYR A 33 1.41 -3.66 20.31
CA TYR A 33 0.44 -2.80 21.00
C TYR A 33 -0.82 -2.51 20.17
N ARG A 34 -0.84 -2.86 18.88
CA ARG A 34 -2.04 -2.68 18.04
C ARG A 34 -3.20 -3.54 18.55
N LYS A 35 -4.40 -2.99 18.47
CA LYS A 35 -5.64 -3.73 18.82
C LYS A 35 -5.87 -4.93 17.89
N ILE A 36 -5.54 -4.78 16.62
CA ILE A 36 -5.49 -5.81 15.59
C ILE A 36 -4.06 -5.80 15.05
N LYS A 37 -3.30 -6.88 15.26
CA LYS A 37 -1.86 -6.89 14.94
C LYS A 37 -1.58 -6.70 13.46
N SER A 38 -2.45 -7.26 12.60
CA SER A 38 -2.34 -7.22 11.14
C SER A 38 -2.80 -5.91 10.50
N LEU A 39 -3.47 -5.01 11.25
CA LEU A 39 -3.99 -3.74 10.75
C LEU A 39 -3.51 -2.58 11.62
N SER A 40 -2.91 -1.58 11.01
CA SER A 40 -2.61 -0.32 11.67
C SER A 40 -3.89 0.46 12.02
N PRO A 41 -3.85 1.45 12.92
CA PRO A 41 -4.98 2.35 13.14
C PRO A 41 -5.46 3.03 11.86
N ASP A 42 -4.54 3.44 10.99
CA ASP A 42 -4.84 4.10 9.71
C ASP A 42 -5.52 3.14 8.73
N ASP A 43 -5.07 1.86 8.65
CA ASP A 43 -5.75 0.83 7.86
C ASP A 43 -7.20 0.66 8.32
N VAL A 44 -7.42 0.60 9.62
CA VAL A 44 -8.77 0.45 10.20
C VAL A 44 -9.65 1.64 9.86
N GLU A 45 -9.13 2.86 9.94
CA GLU A 45 -9.88 4.07 9.59
C GLU A 45 -10.17 4.14 8.08
N GLU A 46 -9.21 3.81 7.23
CA GLU A 46 -9.38 3.79 5.79
C GLU A 46 -10.44 2.77 5.37
N LEU A 47 -10.37 1.55 5.89
CA LEU A 47 -11.37 0.49 5.66
C LEU A 47 -12.77 0.91 6.13
N LYS A 48 -12.91 1.57 7.28
CA LYS A 48 -14.20 2.07 7.79
C LYS A 48 -14.82 3.14 6.90
N LYS A 49 -14.00 3.98 6.28
CA LYS A 49 -14.42 5.06 5.37
C LYS A 49 -14.65 4.59 3.95
N GLY A 50 -14.35 3.33 3.62
CA GLY A 50 -14.41 2.78 2.27
C GLY A 50 -13.35 3.39 1.37
N GLY A 51 -12.18 3.69 1.93
CA GLY A 51 -11.02 4.21 1.20
C GLY A 51 -10.39 3.15 0.28
N GLY A 52 -9.50 3.60 -0.58
CA GLY A 52 -8.91 2.75 -1.62
C GLY A 52 -7.92 1.70 -1.13
N TRP A 53 -7.30 1.93 0.01
CA TRP A 53 -6.35 1.03 0.69
C TRP A 53 -5.32 0.39 -0.26
N GLY A 54 -4.94 1.13 -1.29
CA GLY A 54 -4.02 0.67 -2.34
C GLY A 54 -4.56 -0.44 -3.26
N LEU A 55 -5.82 -0.85 -3.13
CA LEU A 55 -6.40 -2.00 -3.84
C LEU A 55 -6.51 -1.78 -5.35
N ALA A 56 -6.65 -0.53 -5.81
CA ALA A 56 -6.80 -0.17 -7.21
C ALA A 56 -5.50 0.27 -7.89
N LYS A 57 -4.34 0.17 -7.25
CA LYS A 57 -3.04 0.59 -7.82
C LYS A 57 -2.77 -0.01 -9.21
N ALA A 58 -3.16 -1.27 -9.44
CA ALA A 58 -2.97 -1.93 -10.73
C ALA A 58 -3.70 -1.23 -11.88
N ALA A 59 -4.85 -0.61 -11.63
CA ALA A 59 -5.57 0.14 -12.63
C ALA A 59 -5.07 1.59 -12.72
N GLU A 60 -4.95 2.26 -11.59
CA GLU A 60 -4.58 3.67 -11.51
C GLU A 60 -3.20 3.95 -12.12
N LEU A 61 -2.19 3.16 -11.74
CA LEU A 61 -0.82 3.33 -12.26
C LEU A 61 -0.66 2.94 -13.73
N ASN A 62 -1.65 2.25 -14.30
CA ASN A 62 -1.75 1.99 -15.74
C ASN A 62 -2.66 2.99 -16.47
N GLY A 63 -2.96 4.13 -15.85
CA GLY A 63 -3.65 5.25 -16.48
C GLY A 63 -5.16 5.13 -16.55
N LEU A 64 -5.77 4.16 -15.87
CA LEU A 64 -7.22 4.02 -15.79
C LEU A 64 -7.75 4.80 -14.57
N PRO A 65 -8.46 5.92 -14.76
CA PRO A 65 -8.94 6.74 -13.66
C PRO A 65 -10.07 6.07 -12.88
N GLY A 66 -10.03 6.20 -11.55
CA GLY A 66 -11.14 5.85 -10.66
C GLY A 66 -12.04 7.04 -10.34
N PRO A 67 -13.26 6.79 -9.83
CA PRO A 67 -14.27 7.84 -9.65
C PRO A 67 -13.89 8.87 -8.59
N ALA A 68 -13.22 8.48 -7.50
CA ALA A 68 -12.87 9.39 -6.42
C ALA A 68 -12.00 10.55 -6.90
N HIS A 69 -10.85 10.23 -7.51
CA HIS A 69 -9.91 11.25 -7.97
C HIS A 69 -10.42 12.07 -9.16
N ILE A 70 -11.31 11.50 -9.97
CA ILE A 70 -11.99 12.27 -11.02
C ILE A 70 -12.91 13.34 -10.42
N LEU A 71 -13.65 13.00 -9.37
CA LEU A 71 -14.51 13.98 -8.66
C LEU A 71 -13.69 15.05 -7.93
N GLU A 72 -12.57 14.69 -7.33
CA GLU A 72 -11.63 15.64 -6.69
C GLU A 72 -11.05 16.67 -7.68
N MET A 73 -11.00 16.31 -8.95
CA MET A 73 -10.44 17.15 -10.03
C MET A 73 -11.51 17.62 -11.03
N GLU A 74 -12.78 17.59 -10.67
CA GLU A 74 -13.90 17.84 -11.59
C GLU A 74 -13.77 19.15 -12.37
N ASP A 75 -13.36 20.24 -11.73
CA ASP A 75 -13.15 21.55 -12.36
C ASP A 75 -11.93 21.56 -13.29
N LYS A 76 -10.85 20.87 -12.89
CA LYS A 76 -9.60 20.82 -13.68
C LYS A 76 -9.74 19.98 -14.94
N ILE A 77 -10.62 18.97 -14.91
CA ILE A 77 -10.88 18.05 -16.04
C ILE A 77 -12.04 18.54 -16.89
N ASN A 78 -12.75 19.59 -16.46
CA ASN A 78 -13.94 20.14 -17.11
C ASN A 78 -15.03 19.06 -17.31
N LEU A 79 -15.45 18.41 -16.21
CA LEU A 79 -16.55 17.47 -16.26
C LEU A 79 -17.86 18.18 -16.59
N THR A 80 -18.65 17.61 -17.50
CA THR A 80 -20.03 18.01 -17.67
C THR A 80 -20.89 17.53 -16.50
N ASP A 81 -22.01 18.22 -16.21
CA ASP A 81 -22.94 17.81 -15.16
C ASP A 81 -23.43 16.37 -15.33
N LYS A 82 -23.61 15.93 -16.58
CA LYS A 82 -24.02 14.55 -16.90
C LYS A 82 -22.93 13.54 -16.53
N GLN A 83 -21.66 13.86 -16.81
CA GLN A 83 -20.51 13.02 -16.43
C GLN A 83 -20.37 12.98 -14.90
N LYS A 84 -20.41 14.15 -14.25
CA LYS A 84 -20.35 14.27 -12.79
C LYS A 84 -21.40 13.41 -12.09
N LYS A 85 -22.68 13.52 -12.49
CA LYS A 85 -23.77 12.73 -11.93
C LYS A 85 -23.53 11.21 -12.08
N LYS A 86 -23.05 10.76 -13.24
CA LYS A 86 -22.76 9.34 -13.48
C LYS A 86 -21.60 8.84 -12.62
N ILE A 87 -20.51 9.60 -12.54
CA ILE A 87 -19.31 9.25 -11.77
C ILE A 87 -19.63 9.26 -10.27
N GLN A 88 -20.42 10.25 -9.81
CA GLN A 88 -20.87 10.32 -8.42
C GLN A 88 -21.71 9.10 -8.03
N LYS A 89 -22.56 8.60 -8.93
CA LYS A 89 -23.33 7.37 -8.69
C LYS A 89 -22.40 6.17 -8.50
N ILE A 90 -21.45 5.97 -9.42
CA ILE A 90 -20.45 4.88 -9.32
C ILE A 90 -19.66 4.98 -8.01
N TYR A 91 -19.21 6.18 -7.66
CA TYR A 91 -18.48 6.42 -6.42
C TYR A 91 -19.31 6.07 -5.18
N ASN A 92 -20.56 6.48 -5.12
CA ASN A 92 -21.44 6.23 -3.96
C ASN A 92 -21.74 4.74 -3.79
N GLU A 93 -22.00 4.02 -4.88
CA GLU A 93 -22.23 2.57 -4.89
C GLU A 93 -20.97 1.82 -4.42
N MET A 94 -19.83 2.13 -5.01
CA MET A 94 -18.52 1.58 -4.59
C MET A 94 -18.25 1.83 -3.11
N LYS A 95 -18.41 3.08 -2.66
CA LYS A 95 -18.12 3.48 -1.28
C LYS A 95 -19.00 2.75 -0.28
N GLY A 96 -20.30 2.62 -0.57
CA GLY A 96 -21.24 1.88 0.28
C GLY A 96 -20.84 0.41 0.45
N GLU A 97 -20.49 -0.25 -0.64
CA GLU A 97 -20.06 -1.64 -0.63
C GLU A 97 -18.69 -1.80 0.04
N ALA A 98 -17.74 -0.91 -0.24
CA ALA A 98 -16.41 -0.91 0.36
C ALA A 98 -16.48 -0.73 1.89
N ILE A 99 -17.34 0.15 2.41
CA ILE A 99 -17.57 0.31 3.85
C ILE A 99 -18.10 -0.98 4.49
N ALA A 100 -19.07 -1.64 3.84
CA ALA A 100 -19.64 -2.89 4.37
C ALA A 100 -18.58 -4.00 4.44
N LEU A 101 -17.81 -4.18 3.36
CA LEU A 101 -16.72 -5.16 3.28
C LEU A 101 -15.57 -4.82 4.21
N GLY A 102 -15.18 -3.54 4.31
CA GLY A 102 -14.14 -3.08 5.22
C GLY A 102 -14.47 -3.38 6.68
N LYS A 103 -15.71 -3.14 7.10
CA LYS A 103 -16.19 -3.52 8.44
C LYS A 103 -16.16 -5.03 8.65
N GLN A 104 -16.47 -5.82 7.64
CA GLN A 104 -16.41 -7.28 7.70
C GLN A 104 -14.96 -7.75 7.84
N LEU A 105 -14.04 -7.21 7.06
CA LEU A 105 -12.62 -7.51 7.13
C LEU A 105 -12.06 -7.23 8.53
N ILE A 106 -12.34 -6.05 9.08
CA ILE A 106 -11.92 -5.66 10.44
C ILE A 106 -12.42 -6.66 11.49
N ARG A 107 -13.68 -7.12 11.38
CA ARG A 107 -14.23 -8.12 12.33
C ARG A 107 -13.51 -9.47 12.24
N LEU A 108 -13.21 -9.93 11.02
CA LEU A 108 -12.53 -11.21 10.80
C LEU A 108 -11.09 -11.17 11.30
N GLU A 109 -10.34 -10.12 10.97
CA GLU A 109 -8.97 -9.91 11.46
C GLU A 109 -8.92 -9.80 13.00
N MET A 110 -9.89 -9.13 13.60
CA MET A 110 -10.04 -9.07 15.07
C MET A 110 -10.33 -10.45 15.65
N GLY A 111 -11.15 -11.25 14.99
CA GLY A 111 -11.45 -12.64 15.40
C GLY A 111 -10.20 -13.51 15.39
N LEU A 112 -9.47 -13.49 14.30
CA LEU A 112 -8.19 -14.20 14.15
C LEU A 112 -7.18 -13.76 15.23
N ASN A 113 -7.02 -12.44 15.42
CA ASN A 113 -6.14 -11.89 16.45
C ASN A 113 -6.52 -12.36 17.86
N ARG A 114 -7.81 -12.41 18.18
CA ARG A 114 -8.29 -12.93 19.48
C ARG A 114 -8.02 -14.41 19.65
N GLY A 115 -8.17 -15.20 18.58
CA GLY A 115 -7.85 -16.63 18.59
C GLY A 115 -6.43 -16.89 19.02
N PHE A 116 -5.48 -16.13 18.49
CA PHE A 116 -4.06 -16.23 18.87
C PHE A 116 -3.80 -15.66 20.28
N SER A 117 -4.33 -14.48 20.61
CA SER A 117 -4.07 -13.85 21.92
C SER A 117 -4.60 -14.69 23.08
N ASN A 118 -5.73 -15.37 22.89
CA ASN A 118 -6.34 -16.23 23.92
C ASN A 118 -5.83 -17.69 23.87
N ARG A 119 -4.92 -18.02 22.91
CA ARG A 119 -4.39 -19.38 22.70
C ARG A 119 -5.48 -20.45 22.49
N ASN A 120 -6.61 -20.05 21.90
CA ASN A 120 -7.75 -20.93 21.64
C ASN A 120 -7.98 -21.15 20.14
N ILE A 121 -6.95 -20.94 19.30
CA ILE A 121 -6.98 -21.22 17.88
C ILE A 121 -6.41 -22.62 17.61
N ASN A 122 -7.09 -23.36 16.74
CA ASN A 122 -6.60 -24.63 16.19
C ASN A 122 -6.48 -24.51 14.67
N GLN A 123 -6.00 -25.56 14.00
CA GLN A 123 -5.76 -25.58 12.56
C GLN A 123 -7.04 -25.28 11.75
N GLU A 124 -8.17 -25.86 12.12
CA GLU A 124 -9.45 -25.66 11.45
C GLU A 124 -9.93 -24.22 11.54
N LEU A 125 -9.92 -23.64 12.75
CA LEU A 125 -10.29 -22.26 12.96
C LEU A 125 -9.35 -21.28 12.24
N LEU A 126 -8.05 -21.57 12.23
CA LEU A 126 -7.06 -20.79 11.49
C LEU A 126 -7.41 -20.75 10.01
N GLU A 127 -7.60 -21.93 9.39
CA GLU A 127 -7.92 -22.02 7.97
C GLU A 127 -9.24 -21.31 7.63
N ASN A 128 -10.26 -21.44 8.47
CA ASN A 128 -11.54 -20.77 8.28
C ASN A 128 -11.38 -19.24 8.32
N TYR A 129 -10.69 -18.69 9.31
CA TYR A 129 -10.44 -17.25 9.37
C TYR A 129 -9.67 -16.76 8.14
N VAL A 130 -8.59 -17.42 7.77
CA VAL A 130 -7.75 -17.02 6.63
C VAL A 130 -8.57 -17.05 5.33
N ARG A 131 -9.34 -18.10 5.06
CA ARG A 131 -10.18 -18.19 3.86
C ARG A 131 -11.23 -17.07 3.81
N GLU A 132 -11.93 -16.79 4.91
CA GLU A 132 -12.95 -15.74 4.93
C GLU A 132 -12.33 -14.34 4.83
N ILE A 133 -11.19 -14.09 5.47
CA ILE A 133 -10.43 -12.85 5.34
C ILE A 133 -10.08 -12.60 3.87
N GLU A 134 -9.46 -13.57 3.21
CA GLU A 134 -9.02 -13.40 1.81
C GLU A 134 -10.20 -13.32 0.83
N LYS A 135 -11.29 -13.99 1.11
CA LYS A 135 -12.53 -13.86 0.32
C LYS A 135 -13.11 -12.43 0.41
N VAL A 136 -13.11 -11.84 1.61
CA VAL A 136 -13.57 -10.45 1.78
C VAL A 136 -12.58 -9.48 1.15
N ARG A 137 -11.28 -9.71 1.29
CA ARG A 137 -10.21 -8.92 0.66
C ARG A 137 -10.31 -8.93 -0.86
N ALA A 138 -10.56 -10.11 -1.44
CA ALA A 138 -10.78 -10.24 -2.88
C ALA A 138 -11.99 -9.45 -3.35
N LYS A 139 -13.14 -9.56 -2.65
CA LYS A 139 -14.35 -8.77 -2.96
C LYS A 139 -14.07 -7.27 -2.88
N LEU A 140 -13.43 -6.82 -1.81
CA LEU A 140 -13.07 -5.41 -1.61
C LEU A 140 -12.21 -4.89 -2.77
N ARG A 141 -11.23 -5.67 -3.21
CA ARG A 141 -10.38 -5.34 -4.35
C ARG A 141 -11.17 -5.27 -5.66
N ILE A 142 -12.08 -6.22 -5.89
CA ILE A 142 -12.95 -6.22 -7.08
C ILE A 142 -13.83 -4.97 -7.09
N VAL A 143 -14.44 -4.60 -5.98
CA VAL A 143 -15.28 -3.39 -5.85
C VAL A 143 -14.51 -2.15 -6.31
N HIS A 144 -13.28 -1.95 -5.83
CA HIS A 144 -12.47 -0.82 -6.24
C HIS A 144 -12.04 -0.91 -7.71
N LEU A 145 -11.49 -2.04 -8.16
CA LEU A 145 -10.99 -2.20 -9.54
C LEU A 145 -12.10 -2.09 -10.58
N SER A 146 -13.31 -2.59 -10.30
CA SER A 146 -14.45 -2.53 -11.23
C SER A 146 -14.83 -1.09 -11.58
N THR A 147 -14.66 -0.15 -10.67
CA THR A 147 -14.95 1.27 -10.95
C THR A 147 -13.94 1.89 -11.90
N HIS A 148 -12.70 1.40 -11.90
CA HIS A 148 -11.68 1.80 -12.87
C HIS A 148 -11.92 1.24 -14.28
N LEU A 149 -12.74 0.22 -14.44
CA LEU A 149 -13.24 -0.24 -15.75
C LEU A 149 -14.44 0.57 -16.24
N GLN A 150 -15.25 1.10 -15.31
CA GLN A 150 -16.48 1.85 -15.62
C GLN A 150 -16.22 3.34 -15.89
N THR A 151 -15.37 3.96 -15.07
CA THR A 151 -15.12 5.41 -15.11
C THR A 151 -14.59 5.91 -16.44
N PRO A 152 -13.61 5.27 -17.11
CA PRO A 152 -13.10 5.71 -18.40
C PRO A 152 -14.17 5.78 -19.51
N ASN A 153 -15.18 4.92 -19.46
CA ASN A 153 -16.27 4.89 -20.45
C ASN A 153 -17.19 6.14 -20.39
N ILE A 154 -17.09 6.93 -19.32
CA ILE A 154 -17.84 8.16 -19.13
C ILE A 154 -17.04 9.38 -19.61
N LEU A 155 -15.72 9.26 -19.67
CA LEU A 155 -14.78 10.32 -19.98
C LEU A 155 -14.44 10.35 -21.46
N THR A 156 -14.02 11.51 -21.95
CA THR A 156 -13.35 11.62 -23.25
C THR A 156 -11.86 11.26 -23.12
N ASN A 157 -11.24 10.87 -24.23
CA ASN A 157 -9.79 10.62 -24.26
C ASN A 157 -8.97 11.82 -23.79
N LYS A 158 -9.41 13.05 -24.12
CA LYS A 158 -8.74 14.29 -23.66
C LYS A 158 -8.80 14.44 -22.14
N GLN A 159 -9.91 14.09 -21.51
CA GLN A 159 -10.06 14.12 -20.06
C GLN A 159 -9.18 13.05 -19.38
N ILE A 160 -9.07 11.84 -19.95
CA ILE A 160 -8.21 10.78 -19.41
C ILE A 160 -6.73 11.18 -19.53
N ILE A 161 -6.30 11.76 -20.65
CA ILE A 161 -4.93 12.27 -20.83
C ILE A 161 -4.63 13.37 -19.82
N LEU A 162 -5.57 14.32 -19.65
CA LEU A 162 -5.40 15.40 -18.69
C LEU A 162 -5.36 14.90 -17.25
N TYR A 163 -6.22 13.92 -16.90
CA TYR A 163 -6.17 13.24 -15.60
C TYR A 163 -4.78 12.66 -15.33
N ASN A 164 -4.26 11.87 -16.25
CA ASN A 164 -2.94 11.23 -16.07
C ASN A 164 -1.81 12.26 -15.94
N LYS A 165 -1.90 13.37 -16.67
CA LYS A 165 -0.97 14.50 -16.53
C LYS A 165 -1.05 15.16 -15.15
N LEU A 166 -2.27 15.45 -14.67
CA LEU A 166 -2.50 16.06 -13.35
C LEU A 166 -2.06 15.16 -12.19
N ARG A 167 -2.19 13.84 -12.36
CA ARG A 167 -1.75 12.83 -11.39
C ARG A 167 -0.24 12.56 -11.45
N GLY A 168 0.49 13.11 -12.45
CA GLY A 168 1.90 12.84 -12.64
C GLY A 168 2.21 11.44 -13.20
N TYR A 169 1.21 10.73 -13.71
CA TYR A 169 1.39 9.39 -14.30
C TYR A 169 1.81 9.43 -15.77
N SER A 170 1.46 10.47 -16.50
CA SER A 170 2.01 10.70 -17.83
C SER A 170 3.39 11.32 -17.69
N LYS A 171 4.42 10.52 -17.88
CA LYS A 171 5.75 11.05 -18.13
C LYS A 171 5.68 11.79 -19.46
N ASP A 172 5.97 13.10 -19.44
CA ASP A 172 6.20 13.83 -20.68
C ASP A 172 7.32 13.12 -21.46
N PRO A 173 7.04 12.53 -22.63
CA PRO A 173 8.06 11.79 -23.37
C PRO A 173 9.25 12.68 -23.72
N CYS A 174 9.07 14.00 -23.74
CA CYS A 174 10.11 14.96 -24.02
C CYS A 174 11.07 15.19 -22.85
N GLN A 175 10.61 14.95 -21.62
CA GLN A 175 11.41 15.09 -20.41
C GLN A 175 11.90 13.74 -19.86
N ASN A 176 11.25 12.64 -20.22
CA ASN A 176 11.54 11.30 -19.73
C ASN A 176 11.87 10.36 -20.88
N ILE A 177 13.13 10.33 -21.25
CA ILE A 177 13.65 9.43 -22.28
C ILE A 177 13.95 8.08 -21.61
N PRO A 178 13.35 6.96 -22.07
CA PRO A 178 13.65 5.65 -21.49
C PRO A 178 15.12 5.28 -21.66
N GLU A 179 15.67 4.62 -20.66
CA GLU A 179 17.05 4.13 -20.68
C GLU A 179 17.29 3.25 -21.93
N GLY A 180 18.42 3.43 -22.61
CA GLY A 180 18.75 2.72 -23.84
C GLY A 180 18.18 3.33 -25.14
N HIS A 181 17.41 4.42 -25.07
CA HIS A 181 16.93 5.12 -26.27
C HIS A 181 17.80 6.31 -26.64
N ASN A 182 18.02 6.52 -27.96
CA ASN A 182 18.68 7.73 -28.46
C ASN A 182 17.75 8.93 -28.22
N ALA A 183 18.26 9.95 -27.50
CA ALA A 183 17.48 11.11 -27.07
C ALA A 183 16.90 11.93 -28.23
N GLU A 184 17.68 12.14 -29.30
CA GLU A 184 17.23 12.92 -30.46
C GLU A 184 16.15 12.18 -31.26
N MET A 185 16.37 10.90 -31.53
CA MET A 185 15.37 10.07 -32.20
C MET A 185 14.08 9.96 -31.42
N TRP A 186 14.19 9.77 -30.09
CA TRP A 186 13.03 9.71 -29.20
C TRP A 186 12.23 11.01 -29.21
N LYS A 187 12.90 12.18 -29.07
CA LYS A 187 12.26 13.49 -29.12
C LYS A 187 11.59 13.74 -30.46
N LYS A 188 12.26 13.43 -31.56
CA LYS A 188 11.71 13.57 -32.92
C LYS A 188 10.46 12.70 -33.11
N HIS A 189 10.47 11.45 -32.65
CA HIS A 189 9.36 10.51 -32.76
C HIS A 189 8.14 10.92 -31.95
N ASN A 190 8.36 11.57 -30.79
CA ASN A 190 7.32 12.02 -29.86
C ASN A 190 6.91 13.49 -30.07
N GLY A 191 7.37 14.14 -31.15
CA GLY A 191 6.98 15.50 -31.50
C GLY A 191 7.46 16.56 -30.50
N CYS A 192 8.56 16.31 -29.80
CA CYS A 192 9.16 17.24 -28.86
C CYS A 192 9.77 18.45 -29.61
N LYS A 193 9.45 19.65 -29.14
CA LYS A 193 10.03 20.91 -29.63
C LYS A 193 11.26 21.27 -28.84
#